data_5c4ae7a9dc4793d45afe9bf2019d3d6b
#
_entry.id   5c4ae7a9dc4793d45afe9bf2019d3d6b
#
_cell.length_a   1.000
_cell.length_b   1.000
_cell.length_c   1.000
_cell.angle_alpha   90.00
_cell.angle_beta   90.00
_cell.angle_gamma   90.00
#
_symmetry.space_group_name_H-M   'P 1'
#
loop_
_entity.id
_entity.type
_entity.pdbx_description
1 polymer ?
#
loop_
_entity_poly.entity_id
_entity_poly.type
_entity_poly.pdbx_seq_one_letter_code
_entity_poly.pdbx_strand_id
1 'polypeptide(L)' 'MTTPQPESNPTYKVLRLTTEGWTDLDSLMAVKLTKEECDTVLQNCVNDGIDYRELKAVRDN' A
#
# COMPACT_ATOMS: atom_id res chain seq x y z
N MET A 1 -15.49 1.55 27.35
CA MET A 1 -15.10 1.67 26.85
C MET A 1 -14.27 1.63 26.28
N THR A 2 -13.89 1.43 26.05
CA THR A 2 -13.13 1.48 25.64
C THR A 2 -12.78 1.68 24.67
N THR A 3 -12.19 1.92 24.61
CA THR A 3 -11.92 2.31 23.57
C THR A 3 -11.08 1.72 22.65
N PRO A 4 -11.27 1.64 21.48
CA PRO A 4 -10.41 1.02 20.57
C PRO A 4 -9.09 1.70 20.48
N GLN A 5 -8.09 0.92 20.35
CA GLN A 5 -6.81 1.47 20.26
C GLN A 5 -6.56 1.88 18.85
N PRO A 6 -6.09 3.06 18.61
CA PRO A 6 -5.74 3.46 17.27
C PRO A 6 -4.69 2.56 16.66
N GLU A 7 -3.80 2.10 17.47
CA GLU A 7 -2.74 1.25 16.94
C GLU A 7 -3.25 -0.10 16.51
N SER A 8 -4.48 -0.43 16.86
CA SER A 8 -5.04 -1.69 16.39
C SER A 8 -5.45 -1.62 14.94
N ASN A 9 -5.50 -0.43 14.37
CA ASN A 9 -5.82 -0.30 12.96
C ASN A 9 -4.63 -0.70 12.12
N PRO A 10 -4.80 -1.65 11.22
CA PRO A 10 -3.68 -2.07 10.39
C PRO A 10 -3.30 -0.97 9.40
N THR A 11 -2.03 -0.90 9.12
CA THR A 11 -1.54 -0.06 8.05
C THR A 11 -0.91 -0.93 6.99
N TYR A 12 -0.78 -0.38 5.80
CA TYR A 12 -0.35 -1.13 4.64
C TYR A 12 0.69 -0.35 3.87
N LYS A 13 1.40 -1.04 3.02
CA LYS A 13 2.29 -0.40 2.06
C LYS A 13 2.09 -1.10 0.73
N VAL A 14 2.48 -0.42 -0.34
CA VAL A 14 2.33 -0.94 -1.68
C VAL A 14 3.69 -1.35 -2.21
N LEU A 15 3.75 -2.55 -2.79
CA LEU A 15 4.95 -3.05 -3.42
C LEU A 15 4.72 -3.13 -4.91
N ARG A 16 5.79 -2.99 -5.67
CA ARG A 16 5.76 -3.10 -7.11
C ARG A 16 6.72 -4.19 -7.54
N LEU A 17 6.31 -4.99 -8.50
CA LEU A 17 7.15 -6.03 -9.05
C LEU A 17 8.14 -5.41 -10.04
N THR A 18 9.42 -5.63 -9.79
CA THR A 18 10.48 -5.16 -10.67
C THR A 18 11.35 -6.34 -11.05
N THR A 19 12.38 -6.07 -11.84
CA THR A 19 13.32 -7.13 -12.23
C THR A 19 14.04 -7.71 -11.02
N GLU A 20 14.04 -7.00 -9.91
CA GLU A 20 14.67 -7.48 -8.68
C GLU A 20 13.67 -8.14 -7.75
N GLY A 21 12.42 -8.28 -8.18
CA GLY A 21 11.38 -8.84 -7.36
C GLY A 21 10.46 -7.77 -6.81
N TRP A 22 9.77 -8.09 -5.73
CA TRP A 22 8.85 -7.15 -5.10
C TRP A 22 9.65 -6.12 -4.31
N THR A 23 9.51 -4.86 -4.66
CA THR A 23 10.22 -3.78 -3.98
C THR A 23 9.21 -2.75 -3.51
N ASP A 24 9.59 -1.95 -2.51
CA ASP A 24 8.73 -0.88 -2.04
C ASP A 24 8.51 0.11 -3.17
N LEU A 25 7.27 0.57 -3.29
CA LEU A 25 6.97 1.62 -4.25
C LEU A 25 7.72 2.87 -3.81
N ASP A 26 8.40 3.49 -4.75
CA ASP A 26 9.26 4.63 -4.46
C ASP A 26 8.41 5.89 -4.30
N SER A 27 7.72 5.97 -3.17
CA SER A 27 6.85 7.10 -2.89
C SER A 27 6.67 7.18 -1.38
N LEU A 28 6.84 8.36 -0.83
CA LEU A 28 6.60 8.58 0.59
C LEU A 28 5.14 8.37 0.96
N MET A 29 4.26 8.41 -0.04
CA MET A 29 2.83 8.24 0.21
C MET A 29 2.40 6.77 0.14
N ALA A 30 3.34 5.85 -0.07
CA ALA A 30 2.98 4.46 -0.27
C ALA A 30 3.25 3.58 0.94
N VAL A 31 3.45 4.17 2.12
CA VAL A 31 3.71 3.43 3.35
C VAL A 31 2.78 3.92 4.45
N LYS A 32 2.50 3.03 5.39
CA LYS A 32 1.65 3.33 6.55
C LYS A 32 0.30 3.87 6.13
N LEU A 33 -0.27 3.24 5.12
CA LEU A 33 -1.55 3.65 4.56
C LEU A 33 -2.69 2.91 5.25
N THR A 34 -3.83 3.59 5.42
CA THR A 34 -5.04 2.87 5.76
C THR A 34 -5.45 2.05 4.54
N LYS A 35 -6.40 1.14 4.74
CA LYS A 35 -6.87 0.32 3.64
C LYS A 35 -7.42 1.19 2.50
N GLU A 36 -8.16 2.23 2.86
CA GLU A 36 -8.74 3.12 1.85
C GLU A 36 -7.66 3.89 1.10
N GLU A 37 -6.67 4.37 1.84
CA GLU A 37 -5.56 5.07 1.20
C GLU A 37 -4.78 4.14 0.30
N CYS A 38 -4.61 2.90 0.73
CA CYS A 38 -3.91 1.92 -0.07
C CYS A 38 -4.62 1.67 -1.39
N ASP A 39 -5.95 1.55 -1.33
CA ASP A 39 -6.73 1.37 -2.55
C ASP A 39 -6.56 2.56 -3.49
N THR A 40 -6.51 3.75 -2.93
CA THR A 40 -6.32 4.95 -3.73
C THR A 40 -4.94 4.93 -4.42
N VAL A 41 -3.91 4.55 -3.67
CA VAL A 41 -2.56 4.48 -4.25
C VAL A 41 -2.52 3.45 -5.38
N LEU A 42 -3.13 2.29 -5.15
CA LEU A 42 -3.16 1.26 -6.19
C LEU A 42 -3.87 1.77 -7.43
N GLN A 43 -5.01 2.44 -7.24
CA GLN A 43 -5.77 2.95 -8.37
C GLN A 43 -4.97 4.00 -9.15
N ASN A 44 -4.27 4.86 -8.43
CA ASN A 44 -3.44 5.88 -9.08
C ASN A 44 -2.33 5.24 -9.89
N CYS A 45 -1.71 4.18 -9.38
CA CYS A 45 -0.66 3.49 -10.12
C CYS A 45 -1.22 2.87 -11.40
N VAL A 46 -2.39 2.27 -11.31
CA VAL A 46 -3.02 1.68 -12.49
C VAL A 46 -3.33 2.77 -13.50
N ASN A 47 -3.82 3.91 -13.04
CA ASN A 47 -4.12 5.03 -13.93
C ASN A 47 -2.86 5.57 -14.60
N ASP A 48 -1.71 5.41 -13.96
CA ASP A 48 -0.43 5.83 -14.53
C ASP A 48 0.13 4.81 -15.51
N GLY A 49 -0.54 3.69 -15.68
CA GLY A 49 -0.11 2.70 -16.67
C GLY A 49 0.58 1.49 -16.07
N ILE A 50 0.64 1.37 -14.76
CA ILE A 50 1.27 0.20 -14.14
C ILE A 50 0.24 -0.92 -14.11
N ASP A 51 0.66 -2.11 -14.52
CA ASP A 51 -0.21 -3.27 -14.53
C ASP A 51 -0.58 -3.62 -13.09
N TYR A 52 -1.86 -3.77 -12.84
CA TYR A 52 -2.34 -4.10 -11.50
C TYR A 52 -1.68 -5.37 -10.95
N ARG A 53 -1.34 -6.33 -11.82
CA ARG A 53 -0.72 -7.57 -11.39
C ARG A 53 0.71 -7.37 -10.93
N GLU A 54 1.30 -6.21 -11.21
CA GLU A 54 2.63 -5.88 -10.74
C GLU A 54 2.60 -5.05 -9.46
N LEU A 55 1.45 -4.97 -8.83
CA LEU A 55 1.26 -4.22 -7.59
C LEU A 55 0.67 -5.13 -6.54
N LYS A 56 1.03 -4.90 -5.29
CA LYS A 56 0.35 -5.57 -4.19
C LYS A 56 0.46 -4.75 -2.93
N ALA A 57 -0.51 -4.95 -2.06
CA ALA A 57 -0.53 -4.29 -0.76
C ALA A 57 -0.20 -5.33 0.31
N VAL A 58 0.64 -4.96 1.24
CA VAL A 58 1.00 -5.84 2.35
C VAL A 58 0.88 -5.08 3.65
N ARG A 59 0.70 -5.84 4.74
CA ARG A 59 0.66 -5.24 6.06
C ARG A 59 2.02 -4.61 6.37
N ASP A 60 1.96 -3.45 6.99
CA ASP A 60 3.16 -2.67 7.28
C ASP A 60 3.31 -2.41 8.77
N ASN A 61 2.62 -3.14 9.58
CA ASN A 61 2.76 -2.98 11.04
C ASN A 61 3.03 -4.29 11.75
#